data_23b80e13ba119eaf284d47853592e14c
#
_entry.id   23b80e13ba119eaf284d47853592e14c
#
_cell.length_a   1.000
_cell.length_b   1.000
_cell.length_c   1.000
_cell.angle_alpha   90.00
_cell.angle_beta   90.00
_cell.angle_gamma   90.00
#
_symmetry.space_group_name_H-M   'P 1'
#
loop_
_entity.id
_entity.type
_entity.pdbx_description
1 polymer ?
#
loop_
_entity_poly.entity_id
_entity_poly.type
_entity_poly.pdbx_seq_one_letter_code
_entity_poly.pdbx_strand_id
1 'polypeptide(L)'
;GANAIGVISEEDKRDFVMGLGAKGVINRKDFKCWGQLPTVNTPEYAEWFKEVRKFGKAIWDITGKGNNVDIVFEHPGEATFPVSTFVCKKGGMVVICAGTTGFNCTFDVRYLWMHQKRIQGSHFAHLKQASAANKLMIERRLDPCMSEVFPWDEIPQAHVKMLRNEHKPGNMAVLVQAPRTGLRTFEDALER
;
A
#
# COMPACT_ATOMS: atom_id res chain seq x y z
N GLY A 1 -3.19 4.04 -15.20
CA GLY A 1 -2.20 3.62 -16.20
C GLY A 1 -0.88 3.13 -15.62
N ALA A 2 -0.71 3.03 -14.28
CA ALA A 2 0.50 2.45 -13.68
C ALA A 2 0.46 0.91 -13.73
N ASN A 3 1.65 0.30 -13.83
CA ASN A 3 1.82 -1.13 -13.63
C ASN A 3 2.07 -1.38 -12.13
N ALA A 4 1.02 -1.69 -11.38
CA ALA A 4 1.11 -1.89 -9.95
C ALA A 4 1.62 -3.30 -9.61
N ILE A 5 2.48 -3.41 -8.58
CA ILE A 5 2.87 -4.67 -7.95
C ILE A 5 2.35 -4.64 -6.52
N GLY A 6 1.56 -5.65 -6.15
CA GLY A 6 1.08 -5.82 -4.79
C GLY A 6 2.10 -6.53 -3.91
N VAL A 7 2.26 -6.06 -2.66
CA VAL A 7 3.02 -6.79 -1.64
C VAL A 7 2.04 -7.21 -0.55
N ILE A 8 1.89 -8.50 -0.37
CA ILE A 8 0.93 -9.10 0.57
C ILE A 8 1.64 -9.81 1.73
N SER A 9 0.92 -10.08 2.80
CA SER A 9 1.39 -10.87 3.94
C SER A 9 0.69 -12.24 4.06
N GLU A 10 -0.42 -12.43 3.35
CA GLU A 10 -1.20 -13.67 3.36
C GLU A 10 -1.53 -14.06 1.92
N GLU A 11 -1.33 -15.33 1.59
CA GLU A 11 -1.44 -15.82 0.21
C GLU A 11 -2.88 -15.76 -0.33
N ASP A 12 -3.87 -15.88 0.54
CA ASP A 12 -5.30 -15.76 0.21
C ASP A 12 -5.69 -14.39 -0.38
N LYS A 13 -4.85 -13.37 -0.19
CA LYS A 13 -5.04 -12.02 -0.75
C LYS A 13 -4.58 -11.90 -2.20
N ARG A 14 -3.86 -12.89 -2.74
CA ARG A 14 -3.25 -12.82 -4.07
C ARG A 14 -4.29 -12.59 -5.16
N ASP A 15 -5.31 -13.42 -5.20
CA ASP A 15 -6.34 -13.36 -6.25
C ASP A 15 -7.14 -12.06 -6.18
N PHE A 16 -7.41 -11.57 -4.97
CA PHE A 16 -8.05 -10.27 -4.76
C PHE A 16 -7.20 -9.14 -5.35
N VAL A 17 -5.90 -9.07 -5.03
CA VAL A 17 -5.00 -8.01 -5.52
C VAL A 17 -4.78 -8.12 -7.03
N MET A 18 -4.67 -9.34 -7.57
CA MET A 18 -4.59 -9.56 -9.02
C MET A 18 -5.88 -9.13 -9.73
N GLY A 19 -7.04 -9.42 -9.14
CA GLY A 19 -8.37 -9.00 -9.65
C GLY A 19 -8.53 -7.49 -9.74
N LEU A 20 -7.82 -6.71 -8.91
CA LEU A 20 -7.77 -5.24 -8.99
C LEU A 20 -6.87 -4.72 -10.13
N GLY A 21 -6.22 -5.61 -10.89
CA GLY A 21 -5.40 -5.26 -12.04
C GLY A 21 -3.90 -5.11 -11.75
N ALA A 22 -3.40 -5.64 -10.63
CA ALA A 22 -1.98 -5.72 -10.39
C ALA A 22 -1.26 -6.55 -11.47
N LYS A 23 -0.05 -6.17 -11.84
CA LYS A 23 0.80 -6.92 -12.78
C LYS A 23 1.44 -8.14 -12.15
N GLY A 24 1.53 -8.15 -10.84
CA GLY A 24 2.03 -9.27 -10.06
C GLY A 24 1.88 -9.00 -8.58
N VAL A 25 2.04 -10.06 -7.80
CA VAL A 25 1.91 -10.03 -6.34
C VAL A 25 3.08 -10.78 -5.72
N ILE A 26 3.72 -10.19 -4.73
CA ILE A 26 4.84 -10.77 -3.98
C ILE A 26 4.40 -10.97 -2.53
N ASN A 27 4.56 -12.18 -2.01
CA ASN A 27 4.32 -12.43 -0.59
C ASN A 27 5.57 -12.05 0.21
N ARG A 28 5.44 -11.08 1.10
CA ARG A 28 6.59 -10.60 1.89
C ARG A 28 7.13 -11.65 2.87
N LYS A 29 6.34 -12.66 3.25
CA LYS A 29 6.76 -13.73 4.14
C LYS A 29 7.85 -14.64 3.54
N ASP A 30 8.02 -14.61 2.22
CA ASP A 30 9.06 -15.38 1.54
C ASP A 30 10.47 -14.76 1.71
N PHE A 31 10.58 -13.60 2.35
CA PHE A 31 11.83 -12.83 2.47
C PHE A 31 12.10 -12.43 3.92
N LYS A 32 13.38 -12.37 4.28
CA LYS A 32 13.86 -12.03 5.62
C LYS A 32 14.57 -10.67 5.69
N CYS A 33 14.21 -9.73 4.84
CA CYS A 33 14.84 -8.40 4.75
C CYS A 33 14.05 -7.29 5.44
N TRP A 34 13.05 -7.64 6.23
CA TRP A 34 12.18 -6.67 6.91
C TRP A 34 12.74 -6.24 8.25
N GLY A 35 12.36 -5.06 8.72
CA GLY A 35 12.82 -4.46 9.96
C GLY A 35 13.81 -3.32 9.73
N GLN A 36 14.45 -2.88 10.82
CA GLN A 36 15.47 -1.84 10.76
C GLN A 36 16.70 -2.34 9.99
N LEU A 37 17.36 -1.43 9.29
CA LEU A 37 18.58 -1.74 8.57
C LEU A 37 19.69 -2.12 9.56
N PRO A 38 20.34 -3.29 9.40
CA PRO A 38 21.54 -3.61 10.18
C PRO A 38 22.68 -2.63 9.90
N THR A 39 23.58 -2.49 10.87
CA THR A 39 24.76 -1.63 10.71
C THR A 39 25.59 -2.05 9.48
N VAL A 40 25.88 -1.09 8.62
CA VAL A 40 26.67 -1.31 7.41
C VAL A 40 28.05 -1.91 7.74
N ASN A 41 28.52 -2.83 6.90
CA ASN A 41 29.77 -3.59 7.05
C ASN A 41 29.79 -4.61 8.19
N THR A 42 28.61 -5.07 8.64
CA THR A 42 28.47 -6.19 9.57
C THR A 42 28.01 -7.47 8.86
N PRO A 43 28.19 -8.65 9.44
CA PRO A 43 27.62 -9.90 8.91
C PRO A 43 26.12 -9.85 8.73
N GLU A 44 25.38 -9.21 9.65
CA GLU A 44 23.93 -9.05 9.62
C GLU A 44 23.49 -8.19 8.41
N TYR A 45 24.27 -7.14 8.08
CA TYR A 45 24.03 -6.36 6.87
C TYR A 45 24.26 -7.21 5.59
N ALA A 46 25.27 -8.07 5.59
CA ALA A 46 25.54 -8.95 4.44
C ALA A 46 24.39 -9.95 4.22
N GLU A 47 23.81 -10.50 5.29
CA GLU A 47 22.62 -11.36 5.18
C GLU A 47 21.38 -10.58 4.73
N TRP A 48 21.14 -9.41 5.32
CA TRP A 48 20.06 -8.52 4.87
C TRP A 48 20.19 -8.19 3.37
N PHE A 49 21.43 -7.91 2.93
CA PHE A 49 21.70 -7.57 1.54
C PHE A 49 21.40 -8.73 0.57
N LYS A 50 21.69 -9.97 0.98
CA LYS A 50 21.30 -11.16 0.19
C LYS A 50 19.79 -11.25 0.06
N GLU A 51 19.07 -11.08 1.16
CA GLU A 51 17.61 -11.19 1.20
C GLU A 51 16.90 -10.08 0.42
N VAL A 52 17.33 -8.82 0.57
CA VAL A 52 16.72 -7.71 -0.17
C VAL A 52 16.98 -7.81 -1.67
N ARG A 53 18.10 -8.41 -2.09
CA ARG A 53 18.36 -8.72 -3.51
C ARG A 53 17.43 -9.81 -4.03
N LYS A 54 17.06 -10.81 -3.23
CA LYS A 54 16.04 -11.80 -3.62
C LYS A 54 14.69 -11.13 -3.85
N PHE A 55 14.30 -10.23 -2.94
CA PHE A 55 13.07 -9.44 -3.10
C PHE A 55 13.13 -8.56 -4.37
N GLY A 56 14.24 -7.88 -4.61
CA GLY A 56 14.46 -7.12 -5.85
C GLY A 56 14.39 -8.01 -7.10
N LYS A 57 14.87 -9.24 -7.04
CA LYS A 57 14.73 -10.20 -8.15
C LYS A 57 13.28 -10.60 -8.37
N ALA A 58 12.50 -10.83 -7.32
CA ALA A 58 11.06 -11.11 -7.45
C ALA A 58 10.31 -9.94 -8.14
N ILE A 59 10.72 -8.69 -7.90
CA ILE A 59 10.22 -7.55 -8.67
C ILE A 59 10.60 -7.67 -10.15
N TRP A 60 11.85 -8.02 -10.47
CA TRP A 60 12.31 -8.19 -11.86
C TRP A 60 11.65 -9.36 -12.60
N ASP A 61 11.22 -10.39 -11.89
CA ASP A 61 10.46 -11.50 -12.48
C ASP A 61 9.08 -11.02 -12.99
N ILE A 62 8.57 -9.90 -12.45
CA ILE A 62 7.32 -9.26 -12.89
C ILE A 62 7.58 -8.16 -13.93
N THR A 63 8.62 -7.34 -13.73
CA THR A 63 8.88 -6.11 -14.51
C THR A 63 9.88 -6.32 -15.64
N GLY A 64 10.58 -7.43 -15.65
CA GLY A 64 11.74 -7.70 -16.50
C GLY A 64 13.07 -7.38 -15.81
N LYS A 65 14.10 -8.15 -16.14
CA LYS A 65 15.44 -8.07 -15.52
C LYS A 65 16.02 -6.65 -15.56
N GLY A 66 16.40 -6.14 -14.41
CA GLY A 66 17.01 -4.82 -14.23
C GLY A 66 15.98 -3.67 -14.06
N ASN A 67 14.70 -3.94 -14.22
CA ASN A 67 13.65 -2.93 -14.10
C ASN A 67 13.15 -2.82 -12.66
N ASN A 68 13.74 -1.93 -11.89
CA ASN A 68 13.23 -1.54 -10.58
C ASN A 68 11.98 -0.65 -10.71
N VAL A 69 11.26 -0.48 -9.61
CA VAL A 69 10.02 0.29 -9.59
C VAL A 69 10.26 1.80 -9.57
N ASP A 70 9.45 2.54 -10.32
CA ASP A 70 9.50 4.02 -10.40
C ASP A 70 9.11 4.68 -9.10
N ILE A 71 8.07 4.16 -8.48
CA ILE A 71 7.49 4.67 -7.25
C ILE A 71 7.29 3.49 -6.29
N VAL A 72 7.70 3.69 -5.04
CA VAL A 72 7.32 2.82 -3.93
C VAL A 72 6.31 3.58 -3.08
N PHE A 73 5.11 3.03 -2.92
CA PHE A 73 4.12 3.54 -1.98
C PHE A 73 4.36 2.88 -0.63
N GLU A 74 4.93 3.66 0.30
CA GLU A 74 5.35 3.20 1.61
C GLU A 74 4.30 3.57 2.65
N HIS A 75 3.84 2.58 3.40
CA HIS A 75 2.83 2.75 4.45
C HIS A 75 3.27 2.20 5.82
N PRO A 76 3.94 1.04 5.90
CA PRO A 76 4.35 0.49 7.20
C PRO A 76 5.40 1.33 7.93
N GLY A 77 6.35 1.93 7.23
CA GLY A 77 7.41 2.73 7.83
C GLY A 77 8.59 1.88 8.29
N GLU A 78 8.86 1.84 9.59
CA GLU A 78 10.08 1.28 10.18
C GLU A 78 10.44 -0.13 9.66
N ALA A 79 9.45 -1.02 9.54
CA ALA A 79 9.68 -2.40 9.14
C ALA A 79 10.05 -2.58 7.66
N THR A 80 9.70 -1.65 6.77
CA THR A 80 9.83 -1.83 5.32
C THR A 80 10.67 -0.76 4.64
N PHE A 81 10.92 0.35 5.29
CA PHE A 81 11.58 1.52 4.71
C PHE A 81 12.97 1.23 4.12
N PRO A 82 13.85 0.41 4.77
CA PRO A 82 15.14 0.05 4.17
C PRO A 82 14.99 -0.67 2.83
N VAL A 83 14.02 -1.57 2.73
CA VAL A 83 13.72 -2.32 1.50
C VAL A 83 13.15 -1.39 0.43
N SER A 84 12.21 -0.51 0.79
CA SER A 84 11.58 0.46 -0.10
C SER A 84 12.61 1.40 -0.73
N THR A 85 13.56 1.90 0.06
CA THR A 85 14.66 2.73 -0.46
C THR A 85 15.61 1.95 -1.35
N PHE A 86 15.84 0.66 -1.07
CA PHE A 86 16.71 -0.19 -1.89
C PHE A 86 16.09 -0.49 -3.27
N VAL A 87 14.83 -0.96 -3.33
CA VAL A 87 14.21 -1.44 -4.58
C VAL A 87 13.70 -0.34 -5.50
N CYS A 88 13.54 0.89 -4.99
CA CYS A 88 13.21 2.04 -5.83
C CYS A 88 14.31 2.26 -6.88
N LYS A 89 13.95 2.52 -8.13
CA LYS A 89 14.93 2.73 -9.22
C LYS A 89 15.74 4.02 -9.05
N LYS A 90 16.79 4.17 -9.84
CA LYS A 90 17.52 5.44 -9.99
C LYS A 90 16.56 6.55 -10.44
N GLY A 91 16.61 7.71 -9.78
CA GLY A 91 15.69 8.83 -10.04
C GLY A 91 14.25 8.60 -9.58
N GLY A 92 13.94 7.44 -9.02
CA GLY A 92 12.60 7.11 -8.54
C GLY A 92 12.23 7.79 -7.23
N MET A 93 11.05 7.47 -6.71
CA MET A 93 10.49 8.10 -5.52
C MET A 93 9.91 7.08 -4.56
N VAL A 94 10.23 7.21 -3.27
CA VAL A 94 9.51 6.58 -2.18
C VAL A 94 8.52 7.60 -1.62
N VAL A 95 7.22 7.30 -1.73
CA VAL A 95 6.15 8.14 -1.17
C VAL A 95 5.68 7.49 0.12
N ILE A 96 5.82 8.21 1.24
CA ILE A 96 5.42 7.72 2.56
C ILE A 96 4.22 8.51 3.09
N CYS A 97 3.17 7.80 3.52
CA CYS A 97 1.94 8.41 4.04
C CYS A 97 1.57 7.95 5.46
N ALA A 98 2.30 6.98 6.03
CA ALA A 98 2.04 6.46 7.37
C ALA A 98 3.30 5.82 7.96
N GLY A 99 3.20 5.32 9.19
CA GLY A 99 4.26 4.62 9.92
C GLY A 99 3.66 3.61 10.90
N THR A 100 2.85 2.67 10.39
CA THR A 100 2.08 1.74 11.23
C THR A 100 2.94 0.75 12.02
N THR A 101 4.20 0.53 11.62
CA THR A 101 5.15 -0.33 12.33
C THR A 101 6.20 0.44 13.13
N GLY A 102 6.15 1.78 13.11
CA GLY A 102 7.07 2.66 13.81
C GLY A 102 7.54 3.82 12.95
N PHE A 103 8.12 4.82 13.61
CA PHE A 103 8.49 6.11 13.01
C PHE A 103 10.00 6.27 12.82
N ASN A 104 10.82 5.40 13.42
CA ASN A 104 12.29 5.49 13.35
C ASN A 104 12.81 4.73 12.12
N CYS A 105 12.63 5.30 10.94
CA CYS A 105 13.05 4.68 9.69
C CYS A 105 14.56 4.78 9.51
N THR A 106 15.21 3.65 9.25
CA THR A 106 16.62 3.58 8.88
C THR A 106 16.76 3.24 7.39
N PHE A 107 17.82 3.69 6.75
CA PHE A 107 18.16 3.31 5.39
C PHE A 107 19.62 3.60 5.07
N ASP A 108 20.18 2.91 4.10
CA ASP A 108 21.52 3.18 3.59
C ASP A 108 21.47 4.39 2.66
N VAL A 109 22.02 5.51 3.13
CA VAL A 109 21.97 6.78 2.41
C VAL A 109 22.65 6.71 1.03
N ARG A 110 23.58 5.75 0.81
CA ARG A 110 24.21 5.54 -0.50
C ARG A 110 23.19 5.20 -1.58
N TYR A 111 22.15 4.43 -1.25
CA TYR A 111 21.05 4.13 -2.18
C TYR A 111 20.16 5.31 -2.47
N LEU A 112 20.16 6.35 -1.63
CA LEU A 112 19.42 7.58 -1.87
C LEU A 112 20.21 8.54 -2.78
N TRP A 113 21.38 9.04 -2.29
CA TRP A 113 22.09 10.11 -3.00
C TRP A 113 22.81 9.65 -4.24
N MET A 114 23.52 8.49 -4.23
CA MET A 114 24.20 7.97 -5.43
C MET A 114 23.21 7.61 -6.57
N HIS A 115 21.98 7.27 -6.22
CA HIS A 115 20.94 6.93 -7.18
C HIS A 115 19.94 8.07 -7.42
N GLN A 116 20.17 9.25 -6.87
CA GLN A 116 19.32 10.45 -7.05
C GLN A 116 17.85 10.16 -6.79
N LYS A 117 17.54 9.31 -5.79
CA LYS A 117 16.17 8.97 -5.41
C LYS A 117 15.57 10.08 -4.57
N ARG A 118 14.25 10.10 -4.48
CA ARG A 118 13.49 11.05 -3.67
C ARG A 118 12.70 10.31 -2.60
N ILE A 119 12.57 10.93 -1.44
CA ILE A 119 11.65 10.53 -0.38
C ILE A 119 10.66 11.67 -0.23
N GLN A 120 9.37 11.36 -0.39
CA GLN A 120 8.29 12.34 -0.37
C GLN A 120 7.24 11.96 0.65
N GLY A 121 7.02 12.83 1.64
CA GLY A 121 5.87 12.72 2.53
C GLY A 121 4.58 13.05 1.79
N SER A 122 3.53 12.29 2.07
CA SER A 122 2.18 12.54 1.59
C SER A 122 1.22 12.58 2.77
N HIS A 123 0.46 13.66 2.90
CA HIS A 123 -0.45 13.86 4.02
C HIS A 123 -1.73 14.52 3.53
N PHE A 124 -2.85 13.82 3.74
CA PHE A 124 -4.20 14.24 3.37
C PHE A 124 -4.38 14.65 1.89
N ALA A 125 -5.56 15.13 1.61
CA ALA A 125 -5.97 15.71 0.34
C ALA A 125 -6.80 16.96 0.59
N HIS A 126 -6.67 17.96 -0.24
CA HIS A 126 -7.59 19.10 -0.21
C HIS A 126 -8.91 18.77 -0.93
N LEU A 127 -9.94 19.58 -0.71
CA LEU A 127 -11.30 19.35 -1.19
C LEU A 127 -11.39 19.05 -2.69
N LYS A 128 -10.62 19.74 -3.54
CA LYS A 128 -10.60 19.51 -4.99
C LYS A 128 -10.10 18.11 -5.35
N GLN A 129 -9.09 17.58 -4.63
CA GLN A 129 -8.57 16.23 -4.84
C GLN A 129 -9.56 15.18 -4.35
N ALA A 130 -10.20 15.41 -3.19
CA ALA A 130 -11.23 14.53 -2.66
C ALA A 130 -12.44 14.45 -3.62
N SER A 131 -12.91 15.59 -4.13
CA SER A 131 -13.98 15.64 -5.13
C SER A 131 -13.63 14.92 -6.43
N ALA A 132 -12.38 15.05 -6.90
CA ALA A 132 -11.93 14.33 -8.09
C ALA A 132 -11.87 12.81 -7.88
N ALA A 133 -11.41 12.34 -6.71
CA ALA A 133 -11.44 10.92 -6.36
C ALA A 133 -12.88 10.40 -6.26
N ASN A 134 -13.77 11.14 -5.62
CA ASN A 134 -15.19 10.78 -5.53
C ASN A 134 -15.85 10.67 -6.92
N LYS A 135 -15.53 11.59 -7.84
CA LYS A 135 -16.01 11.50 -9.23
C LYS A 135 -15.58 10.19 -9.91
N LEU A 136 -14.34 9.75 -9.70
CA LEU A 136 -13.86 8.45 -10.26
C LEU A 136 -14.64 7.26 -9.70
N MET A 137 -15.05 7.30 -8.43
CA MET A 137 -15.90 6.27 -7.82
C MET A 137 -17.32 6.28 -8.41
N ILE A 138 -17.92 7.47 -8.55
CA ILE A 138 -19.25 7.64 -9.17
C ILE A 138 -19.24 7.13 -10.62
N GLU A 139 -18.20 7.41 -11.38
CA GLU A 139 -18.01 6.95 -12.76
C GLU A 139 -17.61 5.46 -12.85
N ARG A 140 -17.49 4.74 -11.73
CA ARG A 140 -17.02 3.34 -11.65
C ARG A 140 -15.64 3.09 -12.26
N ARG A 141 -14.78 4.10 -12.25
CA ARG A 141 -13.40 4.02 -12.71
C ARG A 141 -12.43 3.65 -11.58
N LEU A 142 -12.89 3.72 -10.35
CA LEU A 142 -12.16 3.33 -9.15
C LEU A 142 -13.09 2.47 -8.30
N ASP A 143 -12.64 1.25 -7.96
CA ASP A 143 -13.31 0.40 -6.99
C ASP A 143 -12.87 0.82 -5.59
N PRO A 144 -13.79 1.23 -4.70
CA PRO A 144 -13.45 1.54 -3.31
C PRO A 144 -13.08 0.31 -2.48
N CYS A 145 -13.13 -0.88 -3.05
CA CYS A 145 -12.87 -2.15 -2.37
C CYS A 145 -13.73 -2.31 -1.10
N MET A 146 -15.00 -1.96 -1.18
CA MET A 146 -15.92 -2.02 -0.05
C MET A 146 -16.22 -3.47 0.31
N SER A 147 -15.81 -3.90 1.49
CA SER A 147 -15.95 -5.29 1.96
C SER A 147 -17.15 -5.50 2.86
N GLU A 148 -17.44 -4.53 3.72
CA GLU A 148 -18.53 -4.60 4.70
C GLU A 148 -19.17 -3.22 4.88
N VAL A 149 -20.49 -3.22 5.14
CA VAL A 149 -21.28 -2.00 5.31
C VAL A 149 -22.06 -2.11 6.61
N PHE A 150 -22.02 -1.04 7.39
CA PHE A 150 -22.66 -0.94 8.68
C PHE A 150 -23.70 0.19 8.69
N PRO A 151 -24.83 0.04 9.37
CA PRO A 151 -25.71 1.16 9.70
C PRO A 151 -25.01 2.09 10.71
N TRP A 152 -25.56 3.28 10.89
CA TRP A 152 -24.95 4.32 11.74
C TRP A 152 -24.78 3.90 13.20
N ASP A 153 -25.72 3.19 13.75
CA ASP A 153 -25.74 2.73 15.14
C ASP A 153 -24.75 1.57 15.42
N GLU A 154 -24.23 0.94 14.39
CA GLU A 154 -23.22 -0.13 14.49
C GLU A 154 -21.76 0.35 14.35
N ILE A 155 -21.50 1.67 14.35
CA ILE A 155 -20.14 2.23 14.30
C ILE A 155 -19.22 1.65 15.40
N PRO A 156 -19.65 1.53 16.68
CA PRO A 156 -18.81 0.96 17.72
C PRO A 156 -18.37 -0.48 17.40
N GLN A 157 -19.26 -1.30 16.87
CA GLN A 157 -19.00 -2.69 16.49
C GLN A 157 -18.01 -2.75 15.31
N ALA A 158 -18.17 -1.87 14.32
CA ALA A 158 -17.22 -1.76 13.21
C ALA A 158 -15.81 -1.42 13.70
N HIS A 159 -15.67 -0.51 14.67
CA HIS A 159 -14.36 -0.19 15.27
C HIS A 159 -13.75 -1.36 16.03
N VAL A 160 -14.55 -2.08 16.82
CA VAL A 160 -14.08 -3.28 17.55
C VAL A 160 -13.60 -4.35 16.57
N LYS A 161 -14.36 -4.58 15.50
CA LYS A 161 -14.02 -5.53 14.45
C LYS A 161 -12.72 -5.16 13.74
N MET A 162 -12.52 -3.88 13.44
CA MET A 162 -11.28 -3.36 12.87
C MET A 162 -10.09 -3.54 13.83
N LEU A 163 -10.27 -3.19 15.11
CA LEU A 163 -9.23 -3.35 16.14
C LEU A 163 -8.76 -4.80 16.28
N ARG A 164 -9.69 -5.75 16.16
CA ARG A 164 -9.41 -7.20 16.25
C ARG A 164 -8.94 -7.82 14.94
N ASN A 165 -8.88 -7.04 13.86
CA ASN A 165 -8.55 -7.52 12.51
C ASN A 165 -9.47 -8.66 12.04
N GLU A 166 -10.77 -8.60 12.40
CA GLU A 166 -11.80 -9.58 12.07
C GLU A 166 -12.63 -9.19 10.82
N HIS A 167 -12.31 -8.05 10.21
CA HIS A 167 -12.99 -7.58 9.00
C HIS A 167 -12.49 -8.32 7.75
N LYS A 168 -13.34 -8.39 6.73
CA LYS A 168 -12.99 -8.91 5.41
C LYS A 168 -11.94 -8.01 4.74
N PRO A 169 -11.10 -8.55 3.83
CA PRO A 169 -10.19 -7.73 3.03
C PRO A 169 -10.95 -6.63 2.28
N GLY A 170 -10.50 -5.39 2.41
CA GLY A 170 -11.13 -4.21 1.81
C GLY A 170 -11.47 -3.13 2.84
N ASN A 171 -12.26 -2.16 2.42
CA ASN A 171 -12.68 -1.04 3.25
C ASN A 171 -14.05 -1.28 3.88
N MET A 172 -14.17 -0.98 5.16
CA MET A 172 -15.47 -0.92 5.83
C MET A 172 -16.10 0.45 5.59
N ALA A 173 -17.42 0.48 5.38
CA ALA A 173 -18.18 1.70 5.18
C ALA A 173 -19.36 1.79 6.14
N VAL A 174 -19.80 3.00 6.44
CA VAL A 174 -20.98 3.30 7.24
C VAL A 174 -21.98 4.06 6.38
N LEU A 175 -23.24 3.67 6.43
CA LEU A 175 -24.34 4.39 5.78
C LEU A 175 -24.69 5.64 6.59
N VAL A 176 -24.32 6.82 6.08
CA VAL A 176 -24.67 8.10 6.68
C VAL A 176 -25.85 8.68 5.91
N GLN A 177 -27.06 8.62 6.49
CA GLN A 177 -28.29 9.09 5.86
C GLN A 177 -28.59 8.48 4.48
N ALA A 178 -27.94 7.36 4.15
CA ALA A 178 -28.16 6.61 2.92
C ALA A 178 -28.98 5.35 3.24
N PRO A 179 -30.10 5.11 2.55
CA PRO A 179 -30.97 3.95 2.85
C PRO A 179 -30.34 2.62 2.37
N ARG A 180 -29.39 2.65 1.45
CA ARG A 180 -28.73 1.46 0.89
C ARG A 180 -27.41 1.82 0.23
N THR A 181 -26.62 0.82 -0.06
CA THR A 181 -25.38 0.94 -0.85
C THR A 181 -25.67 1.16 -2.34
N GLY A 182 -24.67 1.59 -3.10
CA GLY A 182 -24.73 1.72 -4.56
C GLY A 182 -25.37 3.01 -5.06
N LEU A 183 -25.76 3.92 -4.16
CA LEU A 183 -26.25 5.25 -4.51
C LEU A 183 -25.08 6.11 -5.00
N ARG A 184 -25.29 6.90 -6.05
CA ARG A 184 -24.27 7.74 -6.69
C ARG A 184 -24.56 9.21 -6.62
N THR A 185 -25.85 9.56 -6.59
CA THR A 185 -26.32 10.94 -6.53
C THR A 185 -27.33 11.09 -5.39
N PHE A 186 -27.64 12.33 -5.05
CA PHE A 186 -28.67 12.63 -4.07
C PHE A 186 -30.05 12.24 -4.60
N GLU A 187 -30.29 12.34 -5.89
CA GLU A 187 -31.52 11.93 -6.56
C GLU A 187 -31.73 10.42 -6.42
N ASP A 188 -30.71 9.59 -6.59
CA ASP A 188 -30.79 8.13 -6.38
C ASP A 188 -31.28 7.78 -4.96
N ALA A 189 -31.01 8.63 -3.97
CA ALA A 189 -31.43 8.43 -2.58
C ALA A 189 -32.91 8.79 -2.34
N LEU A 190 -33.50 9.59 -3.20
CA LEU A 190 -34.90 10.00 -3.11
C LEU A 190 -35.88 9.03 -3.83
N GLU A 191 -35.37 8.22 -4.75
CA GLU A 191 -36.13 7.14 -5.39
C GLU A 191 -36.32 5.99 -4.39
N ARG A 192 -37.48 5.94 -3.75
CA ARG A 192 -37.91 4.90 -2.81
C ARG A 192 -38.75 3.83 -3.49
#